data_2d6f7cfca6b3affb4110133e483fd9d8
#
_entry.id   2d6f7cfca6b3affb4110133e483fd9d8
#
_cell.length_a   1.000
_cell.length_b   1.000
_cell.length_c   1.000
_cell.angle_alpha   90.00
_cell.angle_beta   90.00
_cell.angle_gamma   90.00
#
_symmetry.space_group_name_H-M   'P 1'
#
loop_
_entity.id
_entity.type
_entity.pdbx_description
1 polymer ?
#
loop_
_entity_poly.entity_id
_entity_poly.type
_entity_poly.pdbx_seq_one_letter_code
_entity_poly.pdbx_strand_id
1 'polypeptide(L)'
;MRPLVRALVALPLLALVAAVGYWAAVVRPKVPSNDRHWSPPHARMPRTTFRGDTVIIEDFRRFRYAGPDRYREAWGTDTVYLSRLRSVRYALSPFGAEWTGSAHSFVTFAFADSQVIAVSAEGRREVGETFGFRQGVTRGMELIYVVGDERDVVRRRVVDGDDVYLYPVNSPPHRSRQMLVALLQSANRLRERPEFYSLVDHNCTSVLIDHVNAIIPGRVPTGWRTLLPGYADRVA
;
A
#
# COMPACT_ATOMS: atom_id res chain seq x y z
N MET A 1 -0.52 32.65 39.06
CA MET A 1 0.27 31.79 38.12
C MET A 1 1.30 32.67 37.45
N ARG A 2 2.59 32.27 37.50
CA ARG A 2 3.69 33.03 36.89
C ARG A 2 3.49 33.10 35.35
N PRO A 3 3.85 34.22 34.68
CA PRO A 3 3.61 34.43 33.24
C PRO A 3 4.18 33.29 32.37
N LEU A 4 5.28 32.70 32.82
CA LEU A 4 5.91 31.54 32.14
C LEU A 4 4.98 30.29 32.08
N VAL A 5 4.25 30.00 33.17
CA VAL A 5 3.31 28.89 33.22
C VAL A 5 2.09 29.13 32.32
N ARG A 6 1.63 30.37 32.23
CA ARG A 6 0.54 30.75 31.30
C ARG A 6 0.98 30.60 29.85
N ALA A 7 2.21 30.99 29.50
CA ALA A 7 2.75 30.81 28.16
C ALA A 7 2.96 29.34 27.80
N LEU A 8 3.47 28.51 28.73
CA LEU A 8 3.68 27.07 28.53
C LEU A 8 2.38 26.29 28.26
N VAL A 9 1.24 26.76 28.73
CA VAL A 9 -0.08 26.14 28.46
C VAL A 9 -0.76 26.78 27.24
N ALA A 10 -0.63 28.11 27.07
CA ALA A 10 -1.31 28.82 26.01
C ALA A 10 -0.75 28.50 24.61
N LEU A 11 0.56 28.37 24.46
CA LEU A 11 1.20 28.05 23.17
C LEU A 11 0.77 26.71 22.59
N PRO A 12 0.81 25.57 23.32
CA PRO A 12 0.34 24.29 22.79
C PRO A 12 -1.17 24.29 22.52
N LEU A 13 -1.97 25.00 23.31
CA LEU A 13 -3.40 25.13 23.07
C LEU A 13 -3.69 25.90 21.76
N LEU A 14 -2.99 27.02 21.53
CA LEU A 14 -3.11 27.78 20.29
C LEU A 14 -2.65 26.95 19.07
N ALA A 15 -1.55 26.20 19.21
CA ALA A 15 -1.08 25.29 18.17
C ALA A 15 -2.10 24.20 17.86
N LEU A 16 -2.73 23.64 18.89
CA LEU A 16 -3.80 22.63 18.71
C LEU A 16 -5.01 23.25 18.00
N VAL A 17 -5.47 24.41 18.42
CA VAL A 17 -6.59 25.12 17.77
C VAL A 17 -6.26 25.44 16.32
N ALA A 18 -5.05 25.91 16.02
CA ALA A 18 -4.60 26.17 14.66
C ALA A 18 -4.55 24.89 13.82
N ALA A 19 -4.05 23.76 14.39
CA ALA A 19 -3.99 22.48 13.71
C ALA A 19 -5.39 21.93 13.41
N VAL A 20 -6.31 22.01 14.36
CA VAL A 20 -7.73 21.62 14.18
C VAL A 20 -8.41 22.51 13.14
N GLY A 21 -8.20 23.82 13.20
CA GLY A 21 -8.72 24.78 12.22
C GLY A 21 -8.20 24.48 10.81
N TYR A 22 -6.90 24.26 10.67
CA TYR A 22 -6.29 23.85 9.40
C TYR A 22 -6.88 22.53 8.89
N TRP A 23 -6.99 21.54 9.77
CA TRP A 23 -7.56 20.25 9.38
C TRP A 23 -9.02 20.39 8.92
N ALA A 24 -9.84 21.12 9.64
CA ALA A 24 -11.23 21.34 9.32
C ALA A 24 -11.44 22.14 8.02
N ALA A 25 -10.63 23.18 7.80
CA ALA A 25 -10.78 24.08 6.65
C ALA A 25 -10.07 23.59 5.38
N VAL A 26 -8.95 22.86 5.50
CA VAL A 26 -8.08 22.52 4.35
C VAL A 26 -8.05 21.02 4.09
N VAL A 27 -7.97 20.18 5.12
CA VAL A 27 -7.78 18.74 4.95
C VAL A 27 -9.12 18.01 4.78
N ARG A 28 -10.07 18.28 5.68
CA ARG A 28 -11.38 17.62 5.70
C ARG A 28 -12.18 17.79 4.39
N PRO A 29 -12.19 18.97 3.73
CA PRO A 29 -12.97 19.17 2.51
C PRO A 29 -12.39 18.49 1.25
N LYS A 30 -11.14 17.99 1.31
CA LYS A 30 -10.55 17.30 0.16
C LYS A 30 -11.39 16.08 -0.23
N VAL A 31 -11.55 15.89 -1.53
CA VAL A 31 -12.24 14.75 -2.13
C VAL A 31 -11.22 13.93 -2.92
N PRO A 32 -11.13 12.62 -2.72
CA PRO A 32 -10.22 11.79 -3.51
C PRO A 32 -10.69 11.71 -4.94
N SER A 33 -9.73 11.58 -5.88
CA SER A 33 -10.03 11.56 -7.32
C SER A 33 -9.14 10.54 -8.03
N ASN A 34 -9.66 9.92 -9.08
CA ASN A 34 -8.86 9.12 -10.02
C ASN A 34 -8.39 9.94 -11.22
N ASP A 35 -8.88 11.17 -11.38
CA ASP A 35 -8.60 12.05 -12.50
C ASP A 35 -7.61 13.16 -12.09
N ARG A 36 -6.31 12.78 -12.05
CA ARG A 36 -5.20 13.69 -11.80
C ARG A 36 -4.01 13.34 -12.69
N HIS A 37 -2.99 14.16 -12.70
CA HIS A 37 -1.77 13.94 -13.48
C HIS A 37 -0.82 12.96 -12.77
N TRP A 38 -1.16 11.67 -12.83
CA TRP A 38 -0.43 10.63 -12.13
C TRP A 38 0.98 10.40 -12.68
N SER A 39 1.92 10.12 -11.79
CA SER A 39 3.27 9.69 -12.18
C SER A 39 3.21 8.35 -12.94
N PRO A 40 4.12 8.09 -13.89
CA PRO A 40 4.06 6.89 -14.73
C PRO A 40 3.89 5.57 -13.98
N PRO A 41 4.57 5.29 -12.84
CA PRO A 41 4.35 4.05 -12.10
C PRO A 41 2.96 3.91 -11.49
N HIS A 42 2.20 5.00 -11.38
CA HIS A 42 0.86 5.07 -10.80
C HIS A 42 -0.21 5.53 -11.81
N ALA A 43 0.16 5.65 -13.08
CA ALA A 43 -0.72 6.20 -14.11
C ALA A 43 -1.96 5.34 -14.34
N ARG A 44 -1.81 4.02 -14.24
CA ARG A 44 -2.90 3.08 -14.49
C ARG A 44 -3.25 2.29 -13.23
N MET A 45 -4.54 2.01 -13.07
CA MET A 45 -5.07 1.14 -12.02
C MET A 45 -5.46 -0.20 -12.62
N PRO A 46 -5.10 -1.32 -11.99
CA PRO A 46 -5.47 -2.63 -12.50
C PRO A 46 -7.00 -2.77 -12.57
N ARG A 47 -7.48 -3.44 -13.62
CA ARG A 47 -8.87 -3.89 -13.74
C ARG A 47 -8.87 -5.41 -13.73
N THR A 48 -9.68 -6.02 -12.89
CA THR A 48 -9.73 -7.47 -12.80
C THR A 48 -11.12 -8.00 -13.14
N THR A 49 -11.13 -9.04 -13.98
CA THR A 49 -12.35 -9.77 -14.37
C THR A 49 -12.24 -11.21 -13.86
N PHE A 50 -13.24 -11.64 -13.13
CA PHE A 50 -13.32 -13.00 -12.57
C PHE A 50 -14.27 -13.86 -13.40
N ARG A 51 -13.78 -15.03 -13.87
CA ARG A 51 -14.55 -16.02 -14.63
C ARG A 51 -14.28 -17.41 -14.05
N GLY A 52 -15.03 -17.78 -13.02
CA GLY A 52 -14.78 -19.02 -12.27
C GLY A 52 -13.38 -19.04 -11.67
N ASP A 53 -12.56 -20.01 -12.10
CA ASP A 53 -11.17 -20.18 -11.66
C ASP A 53 -10.20 -19.15 -12.30
N THR A 54 -10.62 -18.53 -13.40
CA THR A 54 -9.76 -17.63 -14.17
C THR A 54 -9.92 -16.19 -13.71
N VAL A 55 -8.81 -15.49 -13.48
CA VAL A 55 -8.75 -14.07 -13.22
C VAL A 55 -7.93 -13.38 -14.31
N ILE A 56 -8.53 -12.46 -15.03
CA ILE A 56 -7.89 -11.62 -16.04
C ILE A 56 -7.57 -10.28 -15.38
N ILE A 57 -6.33 -9.84 -15.49
CA ILE A 57 -5.82 -8.60 -14.87
C ILE A 57 -5.32 -7.69 -15.98
N GLU A 58 -6.10 -6.69 -16.33
CA GLU A 58 -5.72 -5.63 -17.27
C GLU A 58 -4.94 -4.53 -16.52
N ASP A 59 -4.15 -3.74 -17.25
CA ASP A 59 -3.24 -2.74 -16.69
C ASP A 59 -2.27 -3.36 -15.65
N PHE A 60 -1.86 -4.60 -15.91
CA PHE A 60 -0.86 -5.32 -15.15
C PHE A 60 0.51 -4.70 -15.38
N ARG A 61 1.23 -4.30 -14.30
CA ARG A 61 2.50 -3.57 -14.39
C ARG A 61 3.70 -4.52 -14.54
N ARG A 62 4.56 -4.25 -15.52
CA ARG A 62 5.79 -5.00 -15.81
C ARG A 62 6.98 -4.06 -16.05
N PHE A 63 7.13 -3.04 -15.24
CA PHE A 63 8.23 -2.09 -15.38
C PHE A 63 9.59 -2.76 -15.15
N ARG A 64 10.62 -2.24 -15.79
CA ARG A 64 11.98 -2.74 -15.66
C ARG A 64 12.90 -1.60 -15.26
N TYR A 65 13.32 -1.62 -14.02
CA TYR A 65 14.13 -0.56 -13.40
C TYR A 65 15.61 -0.83 -13.58
N ALA A 66 16.35 0.17 -14.09
CA ALA A 66 17.80 0.24 -14.13
C ALA A 66 18.37 1.22 -13.08
N GLY A 67 17.51 2.02 -12.43
CA GLY A 67 17.77 2.96 -11.36
C GLY A 67 16.46 3.59 -10.88
N PRO A 68 16.48 4.44 -9.85
CA PRO A 68 15.29 5.06 -9.26
C PRO A 68 14.43 5.78 -10.31
N ASP A 69 15.06 6.59 -11.18
CA ASP A 69 14.40 7.39 -12.22
C ASP A 69 14.64 6.84 -13.64
N ARG A 70 15.31 5.69 -13.76
CA ARG A 70 15.60 5.04 -15.04
C ARG A 70 14.87 3.71 -15.13
N TYR A 71 13.77 3.70 -15.85
CA TYR A 71 12.94 2.51 -16.05
C TYR A 71 12.30 2.50 -17.43
N ARG A 72 11.99 1.31 -17.90
CA ARG A 72 11.15 1.08 -19.07
C ARG A 72 9.74 0.75 -18.60
N GLU A 73 8.79 1.56 -19.02
CA GLU A 73 7.38 1.30 -18.78
C GLU A 73 6.90 0.12 -19.60
N ALA A 74 6.11 -0.75 -18.98
CA ALA A 74 5.41 -1.81 -19.66
C ALA A 74 4.13 -2.13 -18.90
N TRP A 75 3.02 -2.06 -19.58
CA TRP A 75 1.70 -2.42 -19.13
C TRP A 75 1.15 -3.52 -20.03
N GLY A 76 0.35 -4.41 -19.49
CA GLY A 76 -0.23 -5.49 -20.27
C GLY A 76 -1.44 -6.09 -19.58
N THR A 77 -1.91 -7.20 -20.15
CA THR A 77 -2.92 -8.06 -19.52
C THR A 77 -2.24 -9.33 -19.07
N ASP A 78 -2.59 -9.81 -17.89
CA ASP A 78 -2.16 -11.09 -17.36
C ASP A 78 -3.36 -11.96 -16.99
N THR A 79 -3.17 -13.27 -16.99
CA THR A 79 -4.20 -14.23 -16.63
C THR A 79 -3.65 -15.21 -15.63
N VAL A 80 -4.34 -15.37 -14.51
CA VAL A 80 -4.00 -16.36 -13.49
C VAL A 80 -5.17 -17.31 -13.23
N TYR A 81 -4.83 -18.52 -12.78
CA TYR A 81 -5.81 -19.54 -12.37
C TYR A 81 -5.73 -19.72 -10.86
N LEU A 82 -6.81 -19.45 -10.14
CA LEU A 82 -6.86 -19.51 -8.67
C LEU A 82 -6.49 -20.91 -8.15
N SER A 83 -6.87 -21.97 -8.86
CA SER A 83 -6.52 -23.35 -8.53
C SER A 83 -5.01 -23.65 -8.61
N ARG A 84 -4.27 -22.86 -9.40
CA ARG A 84 -2.81 -23.00 -9.55
C ARG A 84 -2.02 -22.21 -8.50
N LEU A 85 -2.66 -21.43 -7.64
CA LEU A 85 -1.98 -20.74 -6.54
C LEU A 85 -1.34 -21.73 -5.58
N ARG A 86 -0.02 -21.58 -5.33
CA ARG A 86 0.79 -22.48 -4.52
C ARG A 86 1.21 -21.88 -3.18
N SER A 87 1.67 -20.63 -3.20
CA SER A 87 2.15 -19.99 -1.98
C SER A 87 1.95 -18.50 -2.00
N VAL A 88 1.92 -17.91 -0.80
CA VAL A 88 1.88 -16.47 -0.56
C VAL A 88 3.10 -16.10 0.26
N ARG A 89 3.72 -14.96 -0.05
CA ARG A 89 4.77 -14.37 0.76
C ARG A 89 4.37 -12.96 1.16
N TYR A 90 4.57 -12.65 2.41
CA TYR A 90 4.54 -11.27 2.91
C TYR A 90 5.91 -10.64 2.65
N ALA A 91 5.91 -9.49 2.02
CA ALA A 91 7.11 -8.72 1.72
C ALA A 91 7.17 -7.49 2.60
N LEU A 92 8.33 -7.25 3.22
CA LEU A 92 8.63 -6.09 4.04
C LEU A 92 9.88 -5.41 3.50
N SER A 93 9.78 -4.11 3.23
CA SER A 93 10.88 -3.29 2.72
C SER A 93 11.05 -2.08 3.62
N PRO A 94 11.98 -2.12 4.61
CA PRO A 94 12.31 -0.98 5.45
C PRO A 94 12.86 0.17 4.63
N PHE A 95 12.51 1.41 4.99
CA PHE A 95 13.04 2.60 4.33
C PHE A 95 14.39 2.98 4.93
N GLY A 96 15.47 2.85 4.12
CA GLY A 96 16.84 3.19 4.49
C GLY A 96 17.54 2.15 5.36
N ALA A 97 18.86 2.32 5.56
CA ALA A 97 19.73 1.38 6.26
C ALA A 97 19.54 1.37 7.79
N GLU A 98 19.06 2.47 8.35
CA GLU A 98 18.75 2.59 9.79
C GLU A 98 17.25 2.40 10.00
N TRP A 99 16.86 1.19 10.29
CA TRP A 99 15.47 0.86 10.45
C TRP A 99 14.83 1.48 11.70
N THR A 100 13.94 2.45 11.49
CA THR A 100 13.25 3.20 12.56
C THR A 100 11.75 2.89 12.64
N GLY A 101 11.32 1.71 12.14
CA GLY A 101 9.92 1.30 12.13
C GLY A 101 9.12 1.73 10.89
N SER A 102 9.67 2.56 10.02
CA SER A 102 9.05 2.91 8.75
C SER A 102 9.43 1.87 7.68
N ALA A 103 8.44 1.27 7.05
CA ALA A 103 8.64 0.29 5.99
C ALA A 103 7.48 0.28 5.02
N HIS A 104 7.69 -0.28 3.84
CA HIS A 104 6.63 -0.65 2.92
C HIS A 104 6.34 -2.14 3.03
N SER A 105 5.08 -2.53 2.97
CA SER A 105 4.67 -3.92 2.94
C SER A 105 3.76 -4.23 1.76
N PHE A 106 3.91 -5.41 1.21
CA PHE A 106 3.10 -5.93 0.11
C PHE A 106 3.06 -7.47 0.16
N VAL A 107 2.29 -8.09 -0.71
CA VAL A 107 2.19 -9.54 -0.78
C VAL A 107 2.50 -10.04 -2.18
N THR A 108 3.12 -11.23 -2.27
CA THR A 108 3.37 -11.91 -3.53
C THR A 108 2.68 -13.27 -3.54
N PHE A 109 2.18 -13.66 -4.71
CA PHE A 109 1.41 -14.87 -4.95
C PHE A 109 2.11 -15.67 -6.04
N ALA A 110 2.60 -16.86 -5.70
CA ALA A 110 3.30 -17.74 -6.62
C ALA A 110 2.37 -18.85 -7.11
N PHE A 111 2.36 -19.08 -8.42
CA PHE A 111 1.54 -20.06 -9.11
C PHE A 111 2.36 -21.25 -9.62
N ALA A 112 1.71 -22.35 -9.95
CA ALA A 112 2.34 -23.61 -10.37
C ALA A 112 3.14 -23.50 -11.68
N ASP A 113 2.83 -22.53 -12.52
CA ASP A 113 3.48 -22.23 -13.81
C ASP A 113 4.65 -21.25 -13.69
N SER A 114 5.22 -21.12 -12.51
CA SER A 114 6.31 -20.20 -12.18
C SER A 114 5.95 -18.70 -12.27
N GLN A 115 4.69 -18.37 -12.53
CA GLN A 115 4.22 -17.00 -12.48
C GLN A 115 4.19 -16.53 -11.02
N VAL A 116 4.67 -15.31 -10.77
CA VAL A 116 4.58 -14.66 -9.46
C VAL A 116 4.07 -13.25 -9.66
N ILE A 117 2.93 -12.96 -9.04
CA ILE A 117 2.35 -11.63 -9.04
C ILE A 117 2.52 -10.98 -7.67
N ALA A 118 2.76 -9.68 -7.67
CA ALA A 118 2.79 -8.85 -6.46
C ALA A 118 1.57 -7.94 -6.44
N VAL A 119 1.01 -7.75 -5.24
CA VAL A 119 -0.06 -6.79 -4.97
C VAL A 119 0.39 -5.88 -3.85
N SER A 120 0.49 -4.59 -4.15
CA SER A 120 1.00 -3.55 -3.27
C SER A 120 -0.02 -2.42 -3.14
N ALA A 121 -0.42 -2.08 -1.91
CA ALA A 121 -1.21 -0.89 -1.61
C ALA A 121 -0.27 0.29 -1.38
N GLU A 122 -0.41 1.35 -2.17
CA GLU A 122 0.53 2.47 -2.19
C GLU A 122 -0.19 3.83 -2.16
N GLY A 123 0.49 4.86 -1.66
CA GLY A 123 0.08 6.24 -1.88
C GLY A 123 0.31 6.63 -3.33
N ARG A 124 -0.78 6.93 -4.05
CA ARG A 124 -0.75 7.32 -5.47
C ARG A 124 -0.18 8.71 -5.62
N ARG A 125 0.88 8.85 -6.42
CA ARG A 125 1.61 10.11 -6.59
C ARG A 125 1.32 10.75 -7.93
N GLU A 126 1.14 12.05 -7.93
CA GLU A 126 1.16 12.86 -9.15
C GLU A 126 2.59 13.07 -9.66
N VAL A 127 2.74 13.56 -10.89
CA VAL A 127 4.05 13.91 -11.44
C VAL A 127 4.69 15.01 -10.59
N GLY A 128 5.95 14.79 -10.20
CA GLY A 128 6.70 15.72 -9.34
C GLY A 128 6.44 15.55 -7.84
N GLU A 129 5.51 14.69 -7.43
CA GLU A 129 5.30 14.41 -6.01
C GLU A 129 6.26 13.35 -5.46
N THR A 130 6.67 13.55 -4.23
CA THR A 130 7.42 12.58 -3.43
C THR A 130 6.55 12.05 -2.30
N PHE A 131 6.75 10.77 -1.93
CA PHE A 131 6.12 10.22 -0.74
C PHE A 131 6.66 10.93 0.51
N GLY A 132 5.76 11.37 1.39
CA GLY A 132 6.16 12.06 2.61
C GLY A 132 5.11 11.99 3.71
N PHE A 133 5.58 12.18 4.95
CA PHE A 133 4.72 12.14 6.14
C PHE A 133 3.55 13.11 6.04
N ARG A 134 3.82 14.36 5.64
CA ARG A 134 2.77 15.39 5.52
C ARG A 134 1.65 14.96 4.58
N GLN A 135 1.99 14.45 3.40
CA GLN A 135 1.00 13.97 2.43
C GLN A 135 0.17 12.83 3.01
N GLY A 136 0.80 11.90 3.71
CA GLY A 136 0.13 10.74 4.30
C GLY A 136 -0.81 11.05 5.47
N VAL A 137 -0.65 12.21 6.15
CA VAL A 137 -1.54 12.63 7.26
C VAL A 137 -2.53 13.73 6.88
N THR A 138 -2.36 14.38 5.71
CA THR A 138 -3.21 15.50 5.27
C THR A 138 -4.06 15.22 4.05
N ARG A 139 -4.39 13.95 3.77
CA ARG A 139 -5.12 13.54 2.56
C ARG A 139 -4.46 14.11 1.29
N GLY A 140 -3.15 13.96 1.20
CA GLY A 140 -2.34 14.46 0.10
C GLY A 140 -2.06 13.42 -0.97
N MET A 141 -2.44 12.16 -0.77
CA MET A 141 -2.30 11.08 -1.75
C MET A 141 -3.55 10.20 -1.74
N GLU A 142 -3.99 9.76 -2.90
CA GLU A 142 -4.98 8.70 -3.03
C GLU A 142 -4.34 7.33 -2.80
N LEU A 143 -5.16 6.35 -2.43
CA LEU A 143 -4.76 4.95 -2.39
C LEU A 143 -4.77 4.36 -3.80
N ILE A 144 -3.77 3.56 -4.11
CA ILE A 144 -3.73 2.72 -5.31
C ILE A 144 -3.30 1.29 -4.94
N TYR A 145 -3.88 0.28 -5.58
CA TYR A 145 -3.29 -1.04 -5.65
C TYR A 145 -2.45 -1.14 -6.92
N VAL A 146 -1.17 -1.39 -6.75
CA VAL A 146 -0.28 -1.77 -7.84
C VAL A 146 -0.31 -3.29 -7.95
N VAL A 147 -0.70 -3.80 -9.11
CA VAL A 147 -0.65 -5.23 -9.41
C VAL A 147 0.32 -5.43 -10.56
N GLY A 148 1.35 -6.22 -10.34
CA GLY A 148 2.42 -6.42 -11.31
C GLY A 148 3.21 -7.72 -11.08
N ASP A 149 4.20 -7.97 -11.94
CA ASP A 149 5.09 -9.08 -11.66
C ASP A 149 5.99 -8.78 -10.43
N GLU A 150 6.39 -9.82 -9.69
CA GLU A 150 7.23 -9.67 -8.50
C GLU A 150 8.53 -8.92 -8.83
N ARG A 151 9.09 -9.17 -10.01
CA ARG A 151 10.33 -8.51 -10.46
C ARG A 151 10.17 -7.00 -10.60
N ASP A 152 9.01 -6.50 -11.01
CA ASP A 152 8.71 -5.07 -11.05
C ASP A 152 8.71 -4.50 -9.63
N VAL A 153 7.82 -5.03 -8.77
CA VAL A 153 7.54 -4.45 -7.45
C VAL A 153 8.74 -4.56 -6.51
N VAL A 154 9.42 -5.72 -6.50
CA VAL A 154 10.64 -5.91 -5.70
C VAL A 154 11.79 -5.05 -6.23
N ARG A 155 12.03 -5.05 -7.56
CA ARG A 155 13.12 -4.28 -8.13
C ARG A 155 12.98 -2.78 -7.89
N ARG A 156 11.75 -2.28 -7.87
CA ARG A 156 11.47 -0.89 -7.49
C ARG A 156 12.07 -0.54 -6.13
N ARG A 157 11.90 -1.38 -5.12
CA ARG A 157 12.48 -1.16 -3.79
C ARG A 157 14.00 -1.21 -3.80
N VAL A 158 14.55 -2.23 -4.46
CA VAL A 158 16.00 -2.42 -4.54
C VAL A 158 16.73 -1.27 -5.23
N VAL A 159 16.16 -0.67 -6.27
CA VAL A 159 16.80 0.50 -6.93
C VAL A 159 16.67 1.78 -6.14
N ASP A 160 15.71 1.86 -5.21
CA ASP A 160 15.59 2.95 -4.23
C ASP A 160 16.61 2.79 -3.07
N GLY A 161 17.35 1.67 -3.02
CA GLY A 161 18.34 1.38 -1.97
C GLY A 161 17.77 0.63 -0.77
N ASP A 162 16.52 0.18 -0.86
CA ASP A 162 15.85 -0.55 0.21
C ASP A 162 16.12 -2.06 0.11
N ASP A 163 16.28 -2.72 1.26
CA ASP A 163 16.21 -4.18 1.37
C ASP A 163 14.78 -4.67 1.24
N VAL A 164 14.61 -5.91 0.76
CA VAL A 164 13.30 -6.56 0.70
C VAL A 164 13.37 -7.93 1.34
N TYR A 165 12.65 -8.11 2.43
CA TYR A 165 12.51 -9.39 3.14
C TYR A 165 11.22 -10.08 2.73
N LEU A 166 11.31 -11.33 2.32
CA LEU A 166 10.18 -12.16 1.89
C LEU A 166 9.91 -13.26 2.92
N TYR A 167 8.79 -13.19 3.60
CA TYR A 167 8.37 -14.15 4.61
C TYR A 167 7.31 -15.10 4.04
N PRO A 168 7.53 -16.42 4.04
CA PRO A 168 6.50 -17.36 3.62
C PRO A 168 5.31 -17.30 4.59
N VAL A 169 4.10 -17.20 4.04
CA VAL A 169 2.86 -17.20 4.81
C VAL A 169 2.32 -18.63 4.86
N ASN A 170 2.27 -19.20 6.08
CA ASN A 170 1.64 -20.50 6.29
C ASN A 170 0.11 -20.36 6.33
N SER A 171 -0.51 -20.50 5.17
CA SER A 171 -1.95 -20.32 4.99
C SER A 171 -2.52 -21.46 4.12
N PRO A 172 -3.69 -22.02 4.50
CA PRO A 172 -4.37 -23.00 3.66
C PRO A 172 -4.66 -22.43 2.26
N PRO A 173 -4.60 -23.25 1.18
CA PRO A 173 -4.76 -22.76 -0.18
C PRO A 173 -6.05 -21.97 -0.44
N HIS A 174 -7.16 -22.34 0.20
CA HIS A 174 -8.42 -21.62 0.05
C HIS A 174 -8.36 -20.20 0.61
N ARG A 175 -7.69 -19.98 1.76
CA ARG A 175 -7.52 -18.64 2.36
C ARG A 175 -6.56 -17.77 1.55
N SER A 176 -5.51 -18.37 1.02
CA SER A 176 -4.59 -17.69 0.10
C SER A 176 -5.32 -17.19 -1.15
N ARG A 177 -6.23 -18.00 -1.71
CA ARG A 177 -7.10 -17.59 -2.83
C ARG A 177 -8.08 -16.49 -2.43
N GLN A 178 -8.71 -16.61 -1.26
CA GLN A 178 -9.58 -15.56 -0.73
C GLN A 178 -8.85 -14.22 -0.59
N MET A 179 -7.61 -14.24 -0.08
CA MET A 179 -6.78 -13.04 0.06
C MET A 179 -6.50 -12.38 -1.29
N LEU A 180 -6.05 -13.15 -2.29
CA LEU A 180 -5.81 -12.64 -3.64
C LEU A 180 -7.08 -12.03 -4.24
N VAL A 181 -8.20 -12.76 -4.19
CA VAL A 181 -9.48 -12.28 -4.72
C VAL A 181 -9.93 -10.99 -4.02
N ALA A 182 -9.82 -10.93 -2.69
CA ALA A 182 -10.23 -9.78 -1.92
C ALA A 182 -9.40 -8.52 -2.25
N LEU A 183 -8.08 -8.66 -2.41
CA LEU A 183 -7.19 -7.58 -2.83
C LEU A 183 -7.51 -7.06 -4.24
N LEU A 184 -7.72 -7.97 -5.19
CA LEU A 184 -8.05 -7.61 -6.57
C LEU A 184 -9.44 -6.97 -6.68
N GLN A 185 -10.41 -7.41 -5.90
CA GLN A 185 -11.73 -6.77 -5.81
C GLN A 185 -11.62 -5.37 -5.19
N SER A 186 -10.74 -5.17 -4.21
CA SER A 186 -10.49 -3.84 -3.65
C SER A 186 -9.85 -2.91 -4.66
N ALA A 187 -8.92 -3.41 -5.48
CA ALA A 187 -8.37 -2.65 -6.60
C ALA A 187 -9.46 -2.19 -7.59
N ASN A 188 -10.42 -3.06 -7.92
CA ASN A 188 -11.57 -2.69 -8.75
C ASN A 188 -12.45 -1.63 -8.08
N ARG A 189 -12.73 -1.75 -6.78
CA ARG A 189 -13.55 -0.76 -6.04
C ARG A 189 -12.93 0.63 -6.06
N LEU A 190 -11.60 0.74 -5.92
CA LEU A 190 -10.90 2.04 -5.97
C LEU A 190 -11.03 2.74 -7.33
N ARG A 191 -11.24 2.00 -8.42
CA ARG A 191 -11.51 2.60 -9.74
C ARG A 191 -12.83 3.35 -9.77
N GLU A 192 -13.82 2.87 -9.04
CA GLU A 192 -15.18 3.44 -8.99
C GLU A 192 -15.32 4.44 -7.84
N ARG A 193 -14.65 4.15 -6.72
CA ARG A 193 -14.71 4.94 -5.49
C ARG A 193 -13.30 5.18 -4.99
N PRO A 194 -12.64 6.27 -5.43
CA PRO A 194 -11.31 6.62 -4.96
C PRO A 194 -11.32 6.89 -3.45
N GLU A 195 -10.23 6.54 -2.79
CA GLU A 195 -10.02 6.71 -1.35
C GLU A 195 -8.66 7.35 -1.12
N PHE A 196 -8.49 8.04 0.03
CA PHE A 196 -7.19 8.56 0.40
C PHE A 196 -6.33 7.48 1.06
N TYR A 197 -5.04 7.50 0.72
CA TYR A 197 -4.02 6.83 1.51
C TYR A 197 -3.78 7.61 2.81
N SER A 198 -3.68 6.91 3.92
CA SER A 198 -3.44 7.49 5.23
C SER A 198 -2.39 6.69 6.00
N LEU A 199 -1.34 7.36 6.47
CA LEU A 199 -0.32 6.71 7.29
C LEU A 199 -0.85 6.20 8.63
N VAL A 200 -2.00 6.72 9.08
CA VAL A 200 -2.56 6.37 10.39
C VAL A 200 -3.42 5.12 10.34
N ASP A 201 -4.30 5.01 9.35
CA ASP A 201 -5.37 4.00 9.34
C ASP A 201 -5.62 3.33 7.99
N HIS A 202 -5.02 3.83 6.89
CA HIS A 202 -5.26 3.31 5.55
C HIS A 202 -3.97 3.24 4.72
N ASN A 203 -2.95 2.56 5.27
CA ASN A 203 -1.62 2.40 4.67
C ASN A 203 -1.40 0.98 4.12
N CYS A 204 -0.20 0.75 3.56
CA CYS A 204 0.16 -0.54 2.97
C CYS A 204 -0.01 -1.72 3.93
N THR A 205 0.25 -1.55 5.22
CA THR A 205 0.15 -2.61 6.23
C THR A 205 -1.28 -2.76 6.77
N SER A 206 -1.94 -1.64 7.13
CA SER A 206 -3.32 -1.70 7.66
C SER A 206 -4.29 -2.30 6.66
N VAL A 207 -4.16 -1.96 5.38
CA VAL A 207 -4.95 -2.55 4.29
C VAL A 207 -4.77 -4.08 4.23
N LEU A 208 -3.54 -4.59 4.34
CA LEU A 208 -3.29 -6.04 4.36
C LEU A 208 -3.90 -6.70 5.60
N ILE A 209 -3.77 -6.08 6.78
CA ILE A 209 -4.34 -6.57 8.03
C ILE A 209 -5.86 -6.64 7.96
N ASP A 210 -6.50 -5.61 7.40
CA ASP A 210 -7.95 -5.58 7.23
C ASP A 210 -8.43 -6.73 6.35
N HIS A 211 -7.72 -7.03 5.26
CA HIS A 211 -8.03 -8.19 4.42
C HIS A 211 -7.84 -9.52 5.15
N VAL A 212 -6.75 -9.66 5.91
CA VAL A 212 -6.50 -10.88 6.72
C VAL A 212 -7.60 -11.06 7.76
N ASN A 213 -7.96 -9.99 8.48
CA ASN A 213 -8.97 -10.03 9.53
C ASN A 213 -10.42 -10.18 8.98
N ALA A 214 -10.65 -9.75 7.75
CA ALA A 214 -11.92 -10.04 7.08
C ALA A 214 -12.07 -11.53 6.72
N ILE A 215 -10.96 -12.24 6.46
CA ILE A 215 -10.94 -13.67 6.17
C ILE A 215 -10.93 -14.49 7.48
N ILE A 216 -10.18 -14.04 8.47
CA ILE A 216 -10.01 -14.69 9.76
C ILE A 216 -10.14 -13.61 10.84
N PRO A 217 -11.30 -13.41 11.42
CA PRO A 217 -11.54 -12.36 12.41
C PRO A 217 -10.55 -12.42 13.58
N GLY A 218 -9.88 -11.29 13.86
CA GLY A 218 -8.93 -11.15 14.97
C GLY A 218 -7.59 -11.89 14.78
N ARG A 219 -7.28 -12.36 13.57
CA ARG A 219 -6.01 -13.07 13.31
C ARG A 219 -4.78 -12.20 13.56
N VAL A 220 -4.83 -10.94 13.13
CA VAL A 220 -3.76 -9.97 13.37
C VAL A 220 -4.30 -8.91 14.33
N PRO A 221 -3.77 -8.83 15.57
CA PRO A 221 -4.21 -7.81 16.52
C PRO A 221 -3.81 -6.41 16.01
N THR A 222 -4.73 -5.46 16.09
CA THR A 222 -4.45 -4.05 15.81
C THR A 222 -3.73 -3.41 16.99
N GLY A 223 -2.69 -2.61 16.73
CA GLY A 223 -1.92 -1.96 17.78
C GLY A 223 -0.77 -1.13 17.21
N TRP A 224 0.08 -0.57 18.05
CA TRP A 224 1.19 0.28 17.61
C TRP A 224 2.19 -0.42 16.66
N ARG A 225 2.34 -1.75 16.78
CA ARG A 225 3.19 -2.56 15.87
C ARG A 225 2.64 -2.65 14.45
N THR A 226 1.32 -2.50 14.30
CA THR A 226 0.66 -2.49 12.99
C THR A 226 0.57 -1.08 12.39
N LEU A 227 0.70 -0.04 13.26
CA LEU A 227 0.83 1.35 12.81
C LEU A 227 2.24 1.66 12.28
N LEU A 228 3.25 0.92 12.77
CA LEU A 228 4.63 1.02 12.30
C LEU A 228 4.96 -0.22 11.46
N PRO A 229 4.84 -0.13 10.13
CA PRO A 229 4.97 -1.27 9.22
C PRO A 229 6.21 -2.13 9.45
N GLY A 230 7.26 -1.48 9.87
CA GLY A 230 8.52 -2.12 10.13
C GLY A 230 8.55 -3.12 11.28
N TYR A 231 7.56 -3.13 12.13
CA TYR A 231 7.42 -4.12 13.20
C TYR A 231 6.33 -5.16 12.90
N ALA A 232 5.75 -5.12 11.71
CA ALA A 232 4.65 -6.00 11.34
C ALA A 232 5.09 -7.47 11.16
N ASP A 233 6.36 -7.72 10.88
CA ASP A 233 6.95 -9.07 10.84
C ASP A 233 6.84 -9.82 12.18
N ARG A 234 6.72 -9.09 13.30
CA ARG A 234 6.59 -9.65 14.66
C ARG A 234 5.16 -10.04 15.02
N VAL A 235 4.20 -9.77 14.16
CA VAL A 235 2.77 -10.07 14.37
C VAL A 235 2.14 -10.85 13.22
N ALA A 236 2.90 -11.11 12.14
CA ALA A 236 2.50 -11.84 10.94
C ALA A 236 2.50 -13.38 11.12
#